data_444611026e704e44fe2c3e82ccecbbdb
#
_entry.id   444611026e704e44fe2c3e82ccecbbdb
#
_cell.length_a   1.000
_cell.length_b   1.000
_cell.length_c   1.000
_cell.angle_alpha   90.00
_cell.angle_beta   90.00
_cell.angle_gamma   90.00
#
_symmetry.space_group_name_H-M   'P 1'
#
loop_
_entity.id
_entity.type
_entity.pdbx_description
1 polymer ?
#
loop_
_entity_poly.entity_id
_entity_poly.type
_entity_poly.pdbx_seq_one_letter_code
_entity_poly.pdbx_strand_id
1 'polypeptide(L)'
;MIHVRGPNVMLGYFERDDLTRKVLKDGWYDTGDIGHLDSDGFLFVSGRLSRFSKIGGEMIPHVAIETALSEFTNGTNDDQIRIGVTSVRNVVGEENIVVLYNTHLRSVDAMIFHLAQCGFPNSFIPKPKNFFLVDKIPTLPTGKLDLQMLKTLASEKVS
;
A
#
# COMPACT_ATOMS: atom_id res chain seq x y z
N MET A 1 -5.45 -0.39 15.22
CA MET A 1 -6.46 -0.88 14.27
C MET A 1 -7.82 -0.39 14.72
N ILE A 2 -8.68 0.02 13.78
CA ILE A 2 -10.01 0.58 14.09
C ILE A 2 -11.04 -0.55 14.01
N HIS A 3 -11.72 -0.77 15.14
CA HIS A 3 -12.86 -1.69 15.22
C HIS A 3 -14.12 -0.89 15.52
N VAL A 4 -15.23 -1.23 14.87
CA VAL A 4 -16.50 -0.52 15.01
C VAL A 4 -17.59 -1.49 15.48
N ARG A 5 -18.45 -1.03 16.37
CA ARG A 5 -19.64 -1.76 16.82
C ARG A 5 -20.82 -0.79 16.88
N GLY A 6 -21.97 -1.19 16.36
CA GLY A 6 -23.18 -0.37 16.38
C GLY A 6 -24.24 -0.88 15.42
N PRO A 7 -25.44 -0.31 15.43
CA PRO A 7 -26.55 -0.74 14.58
C PRO A 7 -26.35 -0.49 13.09
N ASN A 8 -25.35 0.34 12.74
CA ASN A 8 -24.96 0.65 11.37
C ASN A 8 -23.91 -0.32 10.79
N VAL A 9 -23.42 -1.27 11.60
CA VAL A 9 -22.50 -2.31 11.10
C VAL A 9 -23.29 -3.30 10.23
N MET A 10 -22.72 -3.66 9.08
CA MET A 10 -23.33 -4.61 8.15
C MET A 10 -23.59 -5.96 8.83
N LEU A 11 -24.61 -6.71 8.36
CA LEU A 11 -24.88 -8.09 8.79
C LEU A 11 -23.84 -9.09 8.26
N GLY A 12 -23.19 -8.78 7.15
CA GLY A 12 -22.19 -9.60 6.50
C GLY A 12 -22.07 -9.30 5.01
N TYR A 13 -21.15 -9.98 4.35
CA TYR A 13 -21.05 -9.97 2.89
C TYR A 13 -22.04 -10.96 2.29
N PHE A 14 -22.80 -10.52 1.29
CA PHE A 14 -23.80 -11.34 0.62
C PHE A 14 -23.16 -12.61 0.04
N GLU A 15 -23.70 -13.78 0.42
CA GLU A 15 -23.21 -15.11 0.02
C GLU A 15 -21.71 -15.38 0.25
N ARG A 16 -21.08 -14.64 1.18
CA ARG A 16 -19.65 -14.77 1.48
C ARG A 16 -19.41 -14.86 3.00
N ASP A 17 -19.91 -15.93 3.59
CA ASP A 17 -19.70 -16.21 5.03
C ASP A 17 -18.24 -16.35 5.40
N ASP A 18 -17.42 -16.84 4.46
CA ASP A 18 -15.98 -16.96 4.62
C ASP A 18 -15.29 -15.60 4.85
N LEU A 19 -15.74 -14.57 4.16
CA LEU A 19 -15.25 -13.18 4.34
C LEU A 19 -15.87 -12.54 5.57
N THR A 20 -17.16 -12.76 5.80
CA THR A 20 -17.90 -12.21 6.95
C THR A 20 -17.23 -12.61 8.26
N ARG A 21 -16.92 -13.88 8.45
CA ARG A 21 -16.24 -14.40 9.65
C ARG A 21 -14.84 -13.85 9.88
N LYS A 22 -14.18 -13.37 8.84
CA LYS A 22 -12.85 -12.75 8.96
C LYS A 22 -12.92 -11.36 9.58
N VAL A 23 -13.97 -10.61 9.29
CA VAL A 23 -14.08 -9.19 9.64
C VAL A 23 -15.12 -8.90 10.74
N LEU A 24 -16.09 -9.79 10.96
CA LEU A 24 -17.09 -9.66 12.02
C LEU A 24 -16.83 -10.71 13.12
N LYS A 25 -16.54 -10.23 14.34
CA LYS A 25 -16.30 -11.08 15.53
C LYS A 25 -16.99 -10.45 16.73
N ASP A 26 -17.88 -11.19 17.35
CA ASP A 26 -18.61 -10.78 18.57
C ASP A 26 -19.29 -9.40 18.45
N GLY A 27 -19.83 -9.11 17.25
CA GLY A 27 -20.49 -7.86 16.94
C GLY A 27 -19.55 -6.68 16.64
N TRP A 28 -18.25 -6.90 16.63
CA TRP A 28 -17.25 -5.93 16.22
C TRP A 28 -16.85 -6.15 14.76
N TYR A 29 -16.83 -5.07 14.01
CA TYR A 29 -16.35 -5.04 12.63
C TYR A 29 -14.91 -4.53 12.59
N ASP A 30 -14.01 -5.36 12.06
CA ASP A 30 -12.64 -4.98 11.73
C ASP A 30 -12.66 -4.21 10.40
N THR A 31 -12.41 -2.90 10.46
CA THR A 31 -12.43 -2.04 9.26
C THR A 31 -11.21 -2.25 8.36
N GLY A 32 -10.15 -2.83 8.89
CA GLY A 32 -8.83 -2.89 8.24
C GLY A 32 -8.12 -1.53 8.20
N ASP A 33 -8.66 -0.51 8.86
CA ASP A 33 -8.05 0.81 8.93
C ASP A 33 -7.23 0.97 10.20
N ILE A 34 -6.16 1.78 10.11
CA ILE A 34 -5.29 2.17 11.22
C ILE A 34 -5.55 3.65 11.53
N GLY A 35 -5.63 3.98 12.80
CA GLY A 35 -5.82 5.34 13.26
C GLY A 35 -5.46 5.50 14.73
N HIS A 36 -5.55 6.73 15.22
CA HIS A 36 -5.38 7.09 16.62
C HIS A 36 -6.44 8.10 17.03
N LEU A 37 -6.70 8.16 18.32
CA LEU A 37 -7.52 9.21 18.93
C LEU A 37 -6.60 10.28 19.50
N ASP A 38 -6.98 11.54 19.36
CA ASP A 38 -6.33 12.63 20.10
C ASP A 38 -6.90 12.77 21.52
N SER A 39 -6.38 13.75 22.27
CA SER A 39 -6.82 14.03 23.64
C SER A 39 -8.29 14.45 23.73
N ASP A 40 -8.86 14.99 22.67
CA ASP A 40 -10.24 15.48 22.60
C ASP A 40 -11.20 14.40 22.07
N GLY A 41 -10.68 13.21 21.72
CA GLY A 41 -11.45 12.06 21.27
C GLY A 41 -11.74 12.06 19.76
N PHE A 42 -11.11 12.92 18.97
CA PHE A 42 -11.22 12.85 17.51
C PHE A 42 -10.41 11.70 16.95
N LEU A 43 -11.03 10.95 16.02
CA LEU A 43 -10.40 9.84 15.34
C LEU A 43 -9.69 10.31 14.08
N PHE A 44 -8.38 10.12 14.04
CA PHE A 44 -7.54 10.33 12.86
C PHE A 44 -7.24 9.00 12.18
N VAL A 45 -7.66 8.85 10.92
CA VAL A 45 -7.37 7.65 10.12
C VAL A 45 -6.02 7.83 9.43
N SER A 46 -5.05 6.98 9.78
CA SER A 46 -3.68 7.01 9.23
C SER A 46 -3.57 6.24 7.91
N GLY A 47 -4.46 5.29 7.65
CA GLY A 47 -4.48 4.50 6.42
C GLY A 47 -5.03 3.09 6.62
N ARG A 48 -4.88 2.25 5.58
CA ARG A 48 -5.31 0.84 5.61
C ARG A 48 -4.17 -0.10 5.94
N LEU A 49 -4.42 -1.10 6.78
CA LEU A 49 -3.43 -2.10 7.17
C LEU A 49 -2.78 -2.80 5.95
N SER A 50 -3.58 -3.07 4.90
CA SER A 50 -3.10 -3.65 3.64
C SER A 50 -2.15 -2.74 2.85
N ARG A 51 -2.01 -1.47 3.26
CA ARG A 51 -1.13 -0.46 2.66
C ARG A 51 0.11 -0.17 3.51
N PHE A 52 0.43 -1.09 4.41
CA PHE A 52 1.65 -1.06 5.22
C PHE A 52 2.39 -2.39 5.09
N SER A 53 3.70 -2.32 5.21
CA SER A 53 4.58 -3.48 5.38
C SER A 53 5.34 -3.37 6.69
N LYS A 54 5.54 -4.50 7.36
CA LYS A 54 6.34 -4.55 8.58
C LYS A 54 7.72 -5.09 8.25
N ILE A 55 8.72 -4.20 8.25
CA ILE A 55 10.11 -4.54 7.93
C ILE A 55 11.01 -4.10 9.10
N GLY A 56 11.80 -5.00 9.63
CA GLY A 56 12.69 -4.69 10.75
C GLY A 56 11.97 -4.18 12.01
N GLY A 57 10.68 -4.50 12.17
CA GLY A 57 9.86 -4.01 13.29
C GLY A 57 9.12 -2.69 12.99
N GLU A 58 9.45 -1.99 11.92
CA GLU A 58 8.85 -0.72 11.53
C GLU A 58 7.67 -0.92 10.56
N MET A 59 6.65 -0.08 10.70
CA MET A 59 5.47 -0.06 9.81
C MET A 59 5.69 0.95 8.69
N ILE A 60 5.90 0.45 7.47
CA ILE A 60 6.23 1.27 6.30
C ILE A 60 4.97 1.54 5.48
N PRO A 61 4.52 2.81 5.37
CA PRO A 61 3.33 3.15 4.61
C PRO A 61 3.63 3.19 3.10
N HIS A 62 3.00 2.30 2.32
CA HIS A 62 3.17 2.26 0.86
C HIS A 62 2.73 3.56 0.20
N VAL A 63 1.63 4.15 0.66
CA VAL A 63 1.07 5.39 0.12
C VAL A 63 2.06 6.56 0.22
N ALA A 64 2.84 6.64 1.30
CA ALA A 64 3.83 7.70 1.45
C ALA A 64 4.93 7.61 0.36
N ILE A 65 5.41 6.39 0.07
CA ILE A 65 6.39 6.16 -0.99
C ILE A 65 5.77 6.46 -2.36
N GLU A 66 4.52 6.03 -2.61
CA GLU A 66 3.82 6.33 -3.87
C GLU A 66 3.67 7.84 -4.08
N THR A 67 3.25 8.58 -3.05
CA THR A 67 3.08 10.03 -3.12
C THR A 67 4.39 10.72 -3.46
N ALA A 68 5.47 10.42 -2.72
CA ALA A 68 6.77 11.01 -2.97
C ALA A 68 7.28 10.73 -4.40
N LEU A 69 7.16 9.48 -4.85
CA LEU A 69 7.58 9.11 -6.20
C LEU A 69 6.65 9.69 -7.29
N SER A 70 5.36 9.84 -7.02
CA SER A 70 4.42 10.48 -7.95
C SER A 70 4.76 11.96 -8.14
N GLU A 71 5.05 12.68 -7.08
CA GLU A 71 5.50 14.08 -7.14
C GLU A 71 6.79 14.22 -7.95
N PHE A 72 7.72 13.27 -7.81
CA PHE A 72 8.96 13.21 -8.56
C PHE A 72 8.76 12.96 -10.07
N THR A 73 7.69 12.22 -10.43
CA THR A 73 7.38 11.90 -11.83
C THR A 73 6.44 12.89 -12.50
N ASN A 74 5.87 13.83 -11.73
CA ASN A 74 4.91 14.81 -12.21
C ASN A 74 5.56 15.81 -13.21
N GLY A 75 5.41 15.53 -14.49
CA GLY A 75 5.66 16.39 -15.64
C GLY A 75 4.54 16.29 -16.69
N THR A 76 3.51 15.50 -16.46
CA THR A 76 2.41 15.27 -17.40
C THR A 76 1.07 15.48 -16.71
N ASN A 77 0.24 16.35 -17.27
CA ASN A 77 -1.14 16.64 -16.85
C ASN A 77 -2.10 15.44 -17.06
N ASP A 78 -1.71 14.27 -16.59
CA ASP A 78 -2.46 13.03 -16.83
C ASP A 78 -2.76 12.38 -15.47
N ASP A 79 -4.05 12.14 -15.20
CA ASP A 79 -4.56 11.49 -13.97
C ASP A 79 -4.20 9.99 -13.88
N GLN A 80 -3.28 9.49 -14.72
CA GLN A 80 -2.90 8.09 -14.72
C GLN A 80 -2.03 7.74 -13.50
N ILE A 81 -2.38 6.66 -12.81
CA ILE A 81 -1.54 6.07 -11.79
C ILE A 81 -0.31 5.45 -12.46
N ARG A 82 0.87 5.98 -12.15
CA ARG A 82 2.14 5.58 -12.76
C ARG A 82 3.03 4.74 -11.85
N ILE A 83 2.69 4.69 -10.55
CA ILE A 83 3.46 4.01 -9.52
C ILE A 83 2.51 3.24 -8.62
N GLY A 84 2.90 2.01 -8.30
CA GLY A 84 2.23 1.18 -7.32
C GLY A 84 3.27 0.56 -6.39
N VAL A 85 3.07 0.68 -5.09
CA VAL A 85 3.94 0.12 -4.06
C VAL A 85 3.22 -1.00 -3.33
N THR A 86 3.89 -2.12 -3.17
CA THR A 86 3.42 -3.28 -2.42
C THR A 86 4.59 -3.95 -1.71
N SER A 87 4.34 -5.05 -1.02
CA SER A 87 5.39 -5.89 -0.48
C SER A 87 5.23 -7.34 -0.90
N VAL A 88 6.37 -8.01 -1.04
CA VAL A 88 6.45 -9.44 -1.35
C VAL A 88 7.41 -10.10 -0.38
N ARG A 89 7.08 -11.30 0.07
CA ARG A 89 7.99 -12.11 0.87
C ARG A 89 8.96 -12.84 -0.06
N ASN A 90 10.25 -12.72 0.27
CA ASN A 90 11.29 -13.49 -0.42
C ASN A 90 11.27 -14.96 0.03
N VAL A 91 12.13 -15.78 -0.57
CA VAL A 91 12.24 -17.22 -0.28
C VAL A 91 12.61 -17.56 1.16
N VAL A 92 13.23 -16.63 1.89
CA VAL A 92 13.54 -16.78 3.32
C VAL A 92 12.48 -16.20 4.25
N GLY A 93 11.34 -15.75 3.69
CA GLY A 93 10.19 -15.25 4.43
C GLY A 93 10.27 -13.78 4.85
N GLU A 94 11.32 -13.05 4.47
CA GLU A 94 11.44 -11.62 4.75
C GLU A 94 10.56 -10.80 3.81
N GLU A 95 9.89 -9.81 4.37
CA GLU A 95 9.07 -8.89 3.61
C GLU A 95 9.93 -7.81 2.95
N ASN A 96 9.78 -7.60 1.65
CA ASN A 96 10.49 -6.59 0.87
C ASN A 96 9.50 -5.67 0.18
N ILE A 97 9.75 -4.37 0.23
CA ILE A 97 8.98 -3.41 -0.55
C ILE A 97 9.35 -3.52 -2.01
N VAL A 98 8.34 -3.51 -2.86
CA VAL A 98 8.43 -3.57 -4.31
C VAL A 98 7.73 -2.37 -4.90
N VAL A 99 8.38 -1.70 -5.82
CA VAL A 99 7.86 -0.57 -6.59
C VAL A 99 7.64 -1.03 -8.04
N LEU A 100 6.40 -0.99 -8.49
CA LEU A 100 6.04 -1.12 -9.90
C LEU A 100 5.82 0.27 -10.49
N TYR A 101 6.41 0.55 -11.64
CA TYR A 101 6.28 1.84 -12.30
C TYR A 101 6.17 1.67 -13.82
N ASN A 102 5.45 2.57 -14.50
CA ASN A 102 5.20 2.52 -15.94
C ASN A 102 5.72 3.74 -16.69
N THR A 103 6.71 4.43 -16.14
CA THR A 103 7.26 5.64 -16.73
C THR A 103 8.76 5.50 -16.99
N HIS A 104 9.21 5.92 -18.16
CA HIS A 104 10.62 5.94 -18.54
C HIS A 104 11.35 7.24 -18.14
N LEU A 105 10.70 8.11 -17.38
CA LEU A 105 11.18 9.47 -17.14
C LEU A 105 12.42 9.57 -16.24
N ARG A 106 12.68 8.58 -15.41
CA ARG A 106 13.77 8.64 -14.42
C ARG A 106 14.42 7.26 -14.18
N SER A 107 15.71 7.29 -13.83
CA SER A 107 16.42 6.09 -13.41
C SER A 107 15.99 5.64 -12.01
N VAL A 108 16.18 4.37 -11.70
CA VAL A 108 15.92 3.81 -10.35
C VAL A 108 16.76 4.55 -9.30
N ASP A 109 18.01 4.85 -9.60
CA ASP A 109 18.91 5.59 -8.68
C ASP A 109 18.37 6.99 -8.38
N ALA A 110 17.80 7.68 -9.38
CA ALA A 110 17.19 8.98 -9.18
C ALA A 110 15.93 8.90 -8.29
N MET A 111 15.12 7.85 -8.43
CA MET A 111 13.95 7.61 -7.55
C MET A 111 14.38 7.34 -6.10
N ILE A 112 15.41 6.52 -5.91
CA ILE A 112 15.97 6.21 -4.59
C ILE A 112 16.55 7.46 -3.94
N PHE A 113 17.33 8.23 -4.70
CA PHE A 113 17.90 9.49 -4.23
C PHE A 113 16.80 10.47 -3.81
N HIS A 114 15.74 10.58 -4.60
CA HIS A 114 14.60 11.44 -4.27
C HIS A 114 13.91 11.02 -2.96
N LEU A 115 13.66 9.73 -2.74
CA LEU A 115 13.11 9.24 -1.48
C LEU A 115 14.01 9.61 -0.29
N ALA A 116 15.32 9.50 -0.43
CA ALA A 116 16.27 9.92 0.61
C ALA A 116 16.18 11.43 0.87
N GLN A 117 16.04 12.26 -0.17
CA GLN A 117 15.85 13.71 -0.03
C GLN A 117 14.52 14.08 0.65
N CYS A 118 13.48 13.29 0.47
CA CYS A 118 12.20 13.46 1.17
C CYS A 118 12.28 13.08 2.66
N GLY A 119 13.45 12.67 3.17
CA GLY A 119 13.64 12.33 4.57
C GLY A 119 13.17 10.95 4.97
N PHE A 120 12.92 10.04 4.00
CA PHE A 120 12.59 8.67 4.33
C PHE A 120 13.76 7.96 5.01
N PRO A 121 13.53 7.25 6.13
CA PRO A 121 14.52 6.36 6.71
C PRO A 121 15.03 5.34 5.69
N ASN A 122 16.28 4.92 5.79
CA ASN A 122 16.85 3.93 4.86
C ASN A 122 16.07 2.60 4.85
N SER A 123 15.44 2.23 5.98
CA SER A 123 14.57 1.07 6.10
C SER A 123 13.31 1.16 5.23
N PHE A 124 12.86 2.38 4.88
CA PHE A 124 11.68 2.63 4.05
C PHE A 124 12.00 2.69 2.56
N ILE A 125 13.27 2.88 2.22
CA ILE A 125 13.69 3.02 0.83
C ILE A 125 13.87 1.63 0.20
N PRO A 126 13.10 1.29 -0.85
CA PRO A 126 13.20 0.00 -1.51
C PRO A 126 14.58 -0.18 -2.16
N LYS A 127 15.12 -1.41 -2.12
CA LYS A 127 16.39 -1.72 -2.77
C LYS A 127 16.26 -1.59 -4.30
N PRO A 128 17.34 -1.22 -5.03
CA PRO A 128 17.29 -1.03 -6.49
C PRO A 128 16.69 -2.22 -7.25
N LYS A 129 16.99 -3.44 -6.83
CA LYS A 129 16.48 -4.69 -7.42
C LYS A 129 14.98 -4.91 -7.27
N ASN A 130 14.32 -4.12 -6.42
CA ASN A 130 12.89 -4.21 -6.14
C ASN A 130 12.06 -3.16 -6.90
N PHE A 131 12.68 -2.45 -7.86
CA PHE A 131 12.00 -1.54 -8.77
C PHE A 131 11.81 -2.24 -10.12
N PHE A 132 10.57 -2.35 -10.57
CA PHE A 132 10.23 -3.04 -11.80
C PHE A 132 9.42 -2.15 -12.73
N LEU A 133 9.93 -1.98 -13.96
CA LEU A 133 9.19 -1.34 -15.04
C LEU A 133 8.10 -2.32 -15.53
N VAL A 134 6.90 -1.79 -15.69
CA VAL A 134 5.72 -2.52 -16.21
C VAL A 134 5.00 -1.69 -17.24
N ASP A 135 4.29 -2.32 -18.17
CA ASP A 135 3.56 -1.61 -19.22
C ASP A 135 2.41 -0.78 -18.64
N LYS A 136 1.72 -1.31 -17.62
CA LYS A 136 0.59 -0.66 -16.97
C LYS A 136 0.52 -1.03 -15.50
N ILE A 137 0.22 -0.03 -14.66
CA ILE A 137 -0.12 -0.25 -13.25
C ILE A 137 -1.56 -0.79 -13.16
N PRO A 138 -1.79 -1.92 -12.45
CA PRO A 138 -3.13 -2.48 -12.31
C PRO A 138 -4.09 -1.52 -11.60
N THR A 139 -5.24 -1.26 -12.23
CA THR A 139 -6.29 -0.41 -11.68
C THR A 139 -7.65 -1.08 -11.80
N LEU A 140 -8.50 -0.85 -10.80
CA LEU A 140 -9.90 -1.22 -10.83
C LEU A 140 -10.69 -0.34 -11.83
N PRO A 141 -11.88 -0.75 -12.28
CA PRO A 141 -12.75 0.09 -13.11
C PRO A 141 -13.09 1.45 -12.49
N THR A 142 -12.96 1.57 -11.18
CA THR A 142 -13.14 2.82 -10.41
C THR A 142 -11.96 3.79 -10.52
N GLY A 143 -10.88 3.43 -11.22
CA GLY A 143 -9.65 4.21 -11.32
C GLY A 143 -8.68 4.04 -10.14
N LYS A 144 -9.04 3.29 -9.09
CA LYS A 144 -8.17 3.03 -7.93
C LYS A 144 -7.19 1.89 -8.23
N LEU A 145 -6.05 1.86 -7.52
CA LEU A 145 -5.12 0.72 -7.59
C LEU A 145 -5.81 -0.61 -7.27
N ASP A 146 -5.62 -1.60 -8.12
CA ASP A 146 -5.94 -2.99 -7.83
C ASP A 146 -4.80 -3.60 -7.01
N LEU A 147 -4.95 -3.58 -5.68
CA LEU A 147 -3.92 -4.03 -4.76
C LEU A 147 -3.65 -5.55 -4.86
N GLN A 148 -4.66 -6.34 -5.23
CA GLN A 148 -4.51 -7.77 -5.36
C GLN A 148 -3.69 -8.10 -6.61
N MET A 149 -4.04 -7.53 -7.75
CA MET A 149 -3.30 -7.71 -8.99
C MET A 149 -1.90 -7.12 -8.89
N LEU A 150 -1.75 -5.95 -8.23
CA LEU A 150 -0.43 -5.33 -7.98
C LEU A 150 0.49 -6.29 -7.20
N LYS A 151 -0.02 -6.95 -6.16
CA LYS A 151 0.75 -7.91 -5.37
C LYS A 151 1.10 -9.16 -6.15
N THR A 152 0.18 -9.68 -6.96
CA THR A 152 0.43 -10.83 -7.84
C THR A 152 1.56 -10.52 -8.82
N LEU A 153 1.46 -9.39 -9.53
CA LEU A 153 2.46 -8.95 -10.50
C LEU A 153 3.83 -8.73 -9.86
N ALA A 154 3.86 -8.12 -8.66
CA ALA A 154 5.11 -7.96 -7.91
C ALA A 154 5.73 -9.30 -7.50
N SER A 155 4.91 -10.27 -7.11
CA SER A 155 5.40 -11.61 -6.74
C SER A 155 6.03 -12.34 -7.93
N GLU A 156 5.44 -12.22 -9.13
CA GLU A 156 5.99 -12.78 -10.37
C GLU A 156 7.35 -12.17 -10.76
N LYS A 157 7.54 -10.87 -10.45
CA LYS A 157 8.80 -10.16 -10.76
C LYS A 157 9.94 -10.47 -9.78
N VAL A 158 9.61 -10.86 -8.55
CA VAL A 158 10.60 -11.14 -7.49
C VAL A 158 11.01 -12.62 -7.44
N SER A 159 10.25 -13.51 -8.09
CA SER A 159 10.47 -14.98 -8.13
C SER A 159 11.73 -15.43 -8.83
#